data_7a459a5678b4b8b3d64900a387edf398
#
_entry.id   7a459a5678b4b8b3d64900a387edf398
#
_cell.length_a   1.000
_cell.length_b   1.000
_cell.length_c   1.000
_cell.angle_alpha   90.00
_cell.angle_beta   90.00
_cell.angle_gamma   90.00
#
_symmetry.space_group_name_H-M   'P 1'
#
loop_
_entity.id
_entity.type
_entity.pdbx_description
1 polymer ?
#
loop_
_entity_poly.entity_id
_entity_poly.type
_entity_poly.pdbx_seq_one_letter_code
_entity_poly.pdbx_strand_id
1 'polypeptide(L)'
;MRDLIERYQPDVLWNDINWPDSGKRTGAWSLHELLADFYAGNPDGVVNDRWGETHWDYRTSEYEASAENESESAWENCRGIGFSFGYNRAEDERQILTGRQLACHLSDVVSRGGRLLLNVGPTAEGEIPELQQASLRSLGRWMAQVGDLIRAARPVAPDVARPTNQPWVRWLDTPDHLLALVDRTGDTTLDVHQDAVAGGESEVRAAPGTALVVGGSLRVSIKELSDGPAAVLLPKL
;
A
#
# COMPACT_ATOMS: atom_id res chain seq x y z
N MET A 1 0.92 -0.98 -27.96
CA MET A 1 -0.07 -1.54 -27.01
C MET A 1 -0.67 -2.85 -27.51
N ARG A 2 -1.27 -2.96 -28.72
CA ARG A 2 -1.83 -4.25 -29.22
C ARG A 2 -0.82 -5.38 -29.21
N ASP A 3 0.39 -5.18 -29.74
CA ASP A 3 1.47 -6.18 -29.70
C ASP A 3 1.81 -6.64 -28.25
N LEU A 4 1.74 -5.73 -27.26
CA LEU A 4 1.90 -6.07 -25.86
C LEU A 4 0.75 -6.94 -25.34
N ILE A 5 -0.49 -6.55 -25.62
CA ILE A 5 -1.68 -7.31 -25.23
C ILE A 5 -1.66 -8.72 -25.85
N GLU A 6 -1.41 -8.81 -27.16
CA GLU A 6 -1.41 -10.08 -27.90
C GLU A 6 -0.29 -11.04 -27.42
N ARG A 7 0.92 -10.52 -27.15
CA ARG A 7 2.06 -11.35 -26.76
C ARG A 7 2.08 -11.76 -25.30
N TYR A 8 1.67 -10.85 -24.41
CA TYR A 8 1.89 -11.04 -22.95
C TYR A 8 0.62 -11.20 -22.15
N GLN A 9 -0.56 -10.89 -22.73
CA GLN A 9 -1.86 -11.00 -22.06
C GLN A 9 -1.84 -10.47 -20.62
N PRO A 10 -1.48 -9.18 -20.40
CA PRO A 10 -1.30 -8.64 -19.07
C PRO A 10 -2.62 -8.58 -18.31
N ASP A 11 -2.58 -8.76 -16.99
CA ASP A 11 -3.73 -8.57 -16.11
C ASP A 11 -3.99 -7.08 -15.84
N VAL A 12 -2.95 -6.27 -15.89
CA VAL A 12 -3.02 -4.82 -15.68
C VAL A 12 -2.45 -4.10 -16.90
N LEU A 13 -3.25 -3.21 -17.48
CA LEU A 13 -2.80 -2.33 -18.54
C LEU A 13 -2.63 -0.92 -17.97
N TRP A 14 -1.39 -0.57 -17.61
CA TRP A 14 -1.04 0.69 -16.97
C TRP A 14 -0.53 1.72 -17.98
N ASN A 15 -1.20 2.87 -18.09
CA ASN A 15 -0.78 3.99 -18.93
C ASN A 15 -0.30 5.17 -18.08
N ASP A 16 0.66 5.94 -18.56
CA ASP A 16 1.18 7.10 -17.84
C ASP A 16 0.76 8.44 -18.48
N ILE A 17 0.54 8.45 -19.77
CA ILE A 17 0.26 9.67 -20.52
C ILE A 17 -1.12 9.56 -21.18
N ASN A 18 -1.94 10.58 -21.04
CA ASN A 18 -3.24 10.65 -21.69
C ASN A 18 -3.20 10.22 -23.16
N TRP A 19 -4.14 9.40 -23.56
CA TRP A 19 -4.30 9.04 -24.96
C TRP A 19 -4.68 10.26 -25.79
N PRO A 20 -4.12 10.45 -27.01
CA PRO A 20 -4.48 11.58 -27.87
C PRO A 20 -5.99 11.65 -28.16
N ASP A 21 -6.60 12.83 -28.02
CA ASP A 21 -8.06 12.98 -28.14
C ASP A 21 -8.62 12.53 -29.51
N SER A 22 -7.86 12.74 -30.58
CA SER A 22 -8.22 12.30 -31.94
C SER A 22 -8.30 10.78 -32.08
N GLY A 23 -7.65 10.01 -31.19
CA GLY A 23 -7.62 8.56 -31.22
C GLY A 23 -8.48 7.88 -30.16
N LYS A 24 -9.24 8.60 -29.33
CA LYS A 24 -9.96 8.00 -28.21
C LYS A 24 -11.19 7.20 -28.64
N ARG A 25 -12.00 7.68 -29.56
CA ARG A 25 -13.39 7.20 -29.77
C ARG A 25 -13.65 6.48 -31.08
N THR A 26 -12.93 6.75 -32.15
CA THR A 26 -13.27 6.26 -33.50
C THR A 26 -12.04 5.81 -34.28
N GLY A 27 -12.21 4.78 -35.11
CA GLY A 27 -11.19 4.25 -36.00
C GLY A 27 -10.59 2.91 -35.55
N ALA A 28 -10.07 2.15 -36.48
CA ALA A 28 -9.53 0.80 -36.26
C ALA A 28 -8.32 0.71 -35.31
N TRP A 29 -7.84 1.84 -34.79
CA TRP A 29 -6.72 1.94 -33.85
C TRP A 29 -7.08 2.85 -32.67
N SER A 30 -8.37 3.05 -32.43
CA SER A 30 -8.83 3.88 -31.33
C SER A 30 -8.56 3.23 -29.97
N LEU A 31 -8.50 4.05 -28.94
CA LEU A 31 -8.44 3.56 -27.55
C LEU A 31 -9.62 2.67 -27.21
N HIS A 32 -10.83 3.04 -27.70
CA HIS A 32 -12.04 2.25 -27.47
C HIS A 32 -11.87 0.82 -27.97
N GLU A 33 -11.38 0.62 -29.20
CA GLU A 33 -11.11 -0.73 -29.73
C GLU A 33 -9.97 -1.46 -29.04
N LEU A 34 -8.91 -0.72 -28.62
CA LEU A 34 -7.81 -1.29 -27.86
C LEU A 34 -8.30 -1.87 -26.53
N LEU A 35 -9.14 -1.13 -25.80
CA LEU A 35 -9.70 -1.59 -24.52
C LEU A 35 -10.70 -2.73 -24.74
N ALA A 36 -11.51 -2.68 -25.81
CA ALA A 36 -12.40 -3.78 -26.16
C ALA A 36 -11.63 -5.08 -26.44
N ASP A 37 -10.53 -5.02 -27.20
CA ASP A 37 -9.66 -6.17 -27.46
C ASP A 37 -9.02 -6.69 -26.17
N PHE A 38 -8.56 -5.77 -25.28
CA PHE A 38 -7.98 -6.13 -23.99
C PHE A 38 -8.95 -6.93 -23.13
N TYR A 39 -10.16 -6.41 -22.90
CA TYR A 39 -11.16 -7.09 -22.07
C TYR A 39 -11.75 -8.34 -22.74
N ALA A 40 -11.79 -8.41 -24.09
CA ALA A 40 -12.17 -9.63 -24.78
C ALA A 40 -11.16 -10.77 -24.55
N GLY A 41 -9.87 -10.44 -24.46
CA GLY A 41 -8.81 -11.40 -24.17
C GLY A 41 -8.63 -11.72 -22.68
N ASN A 42 -8.94 -10.77 -21.81
CA ASN A 42 -8.85 -10.90 -20.35
C ASN A 42 -10.03 -10.18 -19.67
N PRO A 43 -11.16 -10.85 -19.43
CA PRO A 43 -12.35 -10.23 -18.81
C PRO A 43 -12.12 -9.73 -17.38
N ASP A 44 -11.14 -10.28 -16.66
CA ASP A 44 -10.78 -9.88 -15.30
C ASP A 44 -9.63 -8.85 -15.29
N GLY A 45 -9.15 -8.44 -16.45
CA GLY A 45 -8.10 -7.43 -16.59
C GLY A 45 -8.57 -6.06 -16.12
N VAL A 46 -7.63 -5.20 -15.70
CA VAL A 46 -7.93 -3.85 -15.20
C VAL A 46 -7.05 -2.79 -15.84
N VAL A 47 -7.59 -1.57 -15.98
CA VAL A 47 -6.86 -0.41 -16.50
C VAL A 47 -6.89 0.74 -15.49
N ASN A 48 -5.78 1.48 -15.41
CA ASN A 48 -5.69 2.68 -14.56
C ASN A 48 -6.43 3.88 -15.17
N ASP A 49 -6.47 5.02 -14.46
CA ASP A 49 -7.21 6.23 -14.83
C ASP A 49 -6.43 7.25 -15.70
N ARG A 50 -5.24 6.87 -16.22
CA ARG A 50 -4.36 7.81 -16.95
C ARG A 50 -4.52 7.77 -18.47
N TRP A 51 -5.70 7.38 -18.97
CA TRP A 51 -6.02 7.33 -20.40
C TRP A 51 -6.71 8.61 -20.92
N GLY A 52 -7.02 9.55 -20.00
CA GLY A 52 -7.67 10.83 -20.27
C GLY A 52 -9.17 10.70 -20.52
N GLU A 53 -10.00 11.01 -19.52
CA GLU A 53 -11.47 11.07 -19.55
C GLU A 53 -12.15 9.93 -20.32
N THR A 54 -11.67 8.71 -20.11
CA THR A 54 -12.21 7.49 -20.71
C THR A 54 -12.55 6.49 -19.61
N HIS A 55 -12.75 5.22 -19.98
CA HIS A 55 -12.95 4.15 -19.01
C HIS A 55 -11.70 3.90 -18.15
N TRP A 56 -11.92 3.57 -16.89
CA TRP A 56 -10.90 3.11 -15.92
C TRP A 56 -11.55 2.19 -14.87
N ASP A 57 -10.77 1.28 -14.29
CA ASP A 57 -11.19 0.36 -13.23
C ASP A 57 -10.69 0.80 -11.86
N TYR A 58 -9.56 1.50 -11.81
CA TYR A 58 -8.99 2.01 -10.57
C TYR A 58 -8.29 3.35 -10.77
N ARG A 59 -8.23 4.14 -9.69
CA ARG A 59 -7.56 5.43 -9.68
C ARG A 59 -6.10 5.31 -9.28
N THR A 60 -5.29 6.27 -9.71
CA THR A 60 -3.88 6.36 -9.32
C THR A 60 -3.59 7.65 -8.57
N SER A 61 -2.64 7.60 -7.63
CA SER A 61 -2.01 8.76 -7.00
C SER A 61 -0.50 8.60 -7.03
N GLU A 62 0.24 9.68 -6.83
CA GLU A 62 1.71 9.65 -6.78
C GLU A 62 2.22 10.16 -5.44
N TYR A 63 3.34 9.58 -4.96
CA TYR A 63 4.09 9.89 -3.75
C TYR A 63 3.24 9.94 -2.48
N GLU A 64 2.43 10.97 -2.27
CA GLU A 64 1.53 11.07 -1.13
C GLU A 64 0.17 10.50 -1.50
N ALA A 65 -0.35 9.64 -0.65
CA ALA A 65 -1.70 9.15 -0.79
C ALA A 65 -2.66 10.29 -0.41
N SER A 66 -3.31 10.92 -1.40
CA SER A 66 -4.25 12.00 -1.16
C SER A 66 -5.56 11.50 -0.52
N ALA A 67 -6.21 12.35 0.27
CA ALA A 67 -7.53 12.06 0.83
C ALA A 67 -8.62 11.87 -0.25
N GLU A 68 -8.40 12.38 -1.46
CA GLU A 68 -9.30 12.22 -2.61
C GLU A 68 -9.42 10.76 -3.09
N ASN A 69 -8.49 9.90 -2.67
CA ASN A 69 -8.49 8.47 -3.02
C ASN A 69 -9.25 7.59 -2.02
N GLU A 70 -9.81 8.15 -0.95
CA GLU A 70 -10.70 7.44 0.00
C GLU A 70 -12.12 7.22 -0.55
N SER A 71 -12.28 7.25 -1.87
CA SER A 71 -13.55 6.96 -2.53
C SER A 71 -13.84 5.46 -2.51
N GLU A 72 -15.10 5.06 -2.74
CA GLU A 72 -15.55 3.66 -2.84
C GLU A 72 -14.89 2.86 -3.98
N SER A 73 -14.06 3.52 -4.81
CA SER A 73 -13.36 2.88 -5.94
C SER A 73 -11.99 2.34 -5.53
N ALA A 74 -11.55 1.26 -6.18
CA ALA A 74 -10.18 0.76 -6.05
C ALA A 74 -9.16 1.83 -6.43
N TRP A 75 -8.02 1.89 -5.74
CA TRP A 75 -6.97 2.85 -6.03
C TRP A 75 -5.57 2.30 -5.75
N GLU A 76 -4.59 2.87 -6.41
CA GLU A 76 -3.17 2.55 -6.32
C GLU A 76 -2.38 3.82 -6.03
N ASN A 77 -1.44 3.74 -5.09
CA ASN A 77 -0.42 4.76 -4.89
C ASN A 77 0.86 4.33 -5.60
N CYS A 78 1.31 5.11 -6.58
CA CYS A 78 2.58 4.91 -7.27
C CYS A 78 3.63 5.87 -6.72
N ARG A 79 4.79 5.35 -6.27
CA ARG A 79 5.89 6.21 -5.84
C ARG A 79 7.25 5.58 -6.06
N GLY A 80 8.28 6.41 -6.28
CA GLY A 80 9.67 6.01 -6.18
C GLY A 80 10.10 5.77 -4.73
N ILE A 81 11.10 4.92 -4.51
CA ILE A 81 11.80 4.81 -3.21
C ILE A 81 12.45 6.15 -2.85
N GLY A 82 13.01 6.86 -3.84
CA GLY A 82 13.50 8.23 -3.75
C GLY A 82 12.51 9.25 -4.29
N PHE A 83 13.02 10.41 -4.67
CA PHE A 83 12.24 11.49 -5.29
C PHE A 83 12.13 11.38 -6.80
N SER A 84 12.84 10.44 -7.43
CA SER A 84 12.82 10.19 -8.86
C SER A 84 12.26 8.82 -9.16
N PHE A 85 11.48 8.69 -10.24
CA PHE A 85 11.06 7.37 -10.76
C PHE A 85 12.21 6.69 -11.52
N GLY A 86 13.02 7.44 -12.25
CA GLY A 86 14.21 6.92 -12.93
C GLY A 86 15.46 6.96 -12.05
N TYR A 87 16.56 6.39 -12.56
CA TYR A 87 17.86 6.46 -11.90
C TYR A 87 18.33 7.92 -11.76
N ASN A 88 18.64 8.32 -10.54
CA ASN A 88 19.20 9.61 -10.22
C ASN A 88 20.45 9.43 -9.35
N ARG A 89 21.66 9.64 -9.94
CA ARG A 89 22.92 9.48 -9.21
C ARG A 89 23.16 10.52 -8.12
N ALA A 90 22.36 11.60 -8.09
CA ALA A 90 22.44 12.64 -7.08
C ALA A 90 21.62 12.34 -5.82
N GLU A 91 20.77 11.30 -5.85
CA GLU A 91 20.05 10.87 -4.66
C GLU A 91 20.98 10.21 -3.63
N ASP A 92 20.80 10.62 -2.38
CA ASP A 92 21.53 10.10 -1.23
C ASP A 92 20.55 9.59 -0.14
N GLU A 93 21.09 9.20 1.02
CA GLU A 93 20.33 8.67 2.15
C GLU A 93 19.21 9.59 2.66
N ARG A 94 19.26 10.90 2.37
CA ARG A 94 18.24 11.88 2.80
C ARG A 94 17.01 11.85 1.92
N GLN A 95 17.13 11.35 0.70
CA GLN A 95 16.08 11.32 -0.30
C GLN A 95 15.49 9.92 -0.49
N ILE A 96 16.26 8.89 -0.13
CA ILE A 96 15.80 7.50 -0.20
C ILE A 96 15.05 7.14 1.09
N LEU A 97 13.81 6.66 0.96
CA LEU A 97 13.06 6.17 2.10
C LEU A 97 13.72 4.93 2.70
N THR A 98 13.87 4.93 4.02
CA THR A 98 14.27 3.73 4.76
C THR A 98 13.20 2.64 4.67
N GLY A 99 13.57 1.38 4.94
CA GLY A 99 12.61 0.28 4.98
C GLY A 99 11.46 0.51 5.96
N ARG A 100 11.74 1.12 7.14
CA ARG A 100 10.70 1.48 8.12
C ARG A 100 9.74 2.53 7.57
N GLN A 101 10.24 3.57 6.89
CA GLN A 101 9.38 4.56 6.24
C GLN A 101 8.53 3.94 5.13
N LEU A 102 9.09 3.00 4.36
CA LEU A 102 8.34 2.24 3.34
C LEU A 102 7.26 1.35 3.99
N ALA A 103 7.55 0.68 5.10
CA ALA A 103 6.58 -0.12 5.84
C ALA A 103 5.44 0.73 6.40
N CYS A 104 5.75 1.92 6.95
CA CYS A 104 4.72 2.87 7.38
C CYS A 104 3.89 3.38 6.20
N HIS A 105 4.51 3.71 5.08
CA HIS A 105 3.80 4.17 3.89
C HIS A 105 2.87 3.07 3.32
N LEU A 106 3.37 1.85 3.18
CA LEU A 106 2.53 0.70 2.78
C LEU A 106 1.35 0.50 3.72
N SER A 107 1.60 0.57 5.03
CA SER A 107 0.55 0.44 6.05
C SER A 107 -0.51 1.54 5.94
N ASP A 108 -0.10 2.77 5.68
CA ASP A 108 -1.00 3.90 5.48
C ASP A 108 -1.87 3.70 4.22
N VAL A 109 -1.27 3.32 3.10
CA VAL A 109 -1.97 3.05 1.85
C VAL A 109 -3.00 1.93 2.02
N VAL A 110 -2.59 0.79 2.59
CA VAL A 110 -3.48 -0.38 2.75
C VAL A 110 -4.59 -0.11 3.77
N SER A 111 -4.32 0.65 4.84
CA SER A 111 -5.34 1.00 5.83
C SER A 111 -6.49 1.85 5.27
N ARG A 112 -6.26 2.49 4.12
CA ARG A 112 -7.24 3.25 3.36
C ARG A 112 -7.77 2.52 2.13
N GLY A 113 -7.50 1.21 2.00
CA GLY A 113 -7.99 0.36 0.91
C GLY A 113 -7.18 0.43 -0.39
N GLY A 114 -6.04 1.15 -0.39
CA GLY A 114 -5.17 1.28 -1.54
C GLY A 114 -4.23 0.09 -1.78
N ARG A 115 -3.54 0.16 -2.90
CA ARG A 115 -2.43 -0.71 -3.28
C ARG A 115 -1.19 0.13 -3.51
N LEU A 116 -0.01 -0.40 -3.19
CA LEU A 116 1.25 0.32 -3.40
C LEU A 116 1.99 -0.26 -4.60
N LEU A 117 2.25 0.60 -5.60
CA LEU A 117 3.19 0.36 -6.68
C LEU A 117 4.51 1.08 -6.34
N LEU A 118 5.48 0.33 -5.80
CA LEU A 118 6.77 0.87 -5.39
C LEU A 118 7.78 0.74 -6.53
N ASN A 119 8.24 1.88 -7.04
CA ASN A 119 9.16 1.97 -8.15
C ASN A 119 10.63 2.05 -7.68
N VAL A 120 11.51 1.42 -8.43
CA VAL A 120 12.97 1.53 -8.30
C VAL A 120 13.57 2.16 -9.55
N GLY A 121 14.71 2.84 -9.42
CA GLY A 121 15.43 3.45 -10.54
C GLY A 121 16.72 2.68 -10.88
N PRO A 122 16.69 1.65 -11.76
CA PRO A 122 17.89 0.90 -12.12
C PRO A 122 18.91 1.75 -12.85
N THR A 123 20.21 1.44 -12.66
CA THR A 123 21.32 2.03 -13.42
C THR A 123 21.26 1.64 -14.89
N ALA A 124 22.14 2.19 -15.71
CA ALA A 124 22.26 1.82 -17.13
C ALA A 124 22.61 0.34 -17.36
N GLU A 125 23.26 -0.29 -16.38
CA GLU A 125 23.60 -1.71 -16.36
C GLU A 125 22.44 -2.60 -15.89
N GLY A 126 21.32 -2.01 -15.48
CA GLY A 126 20.12 -2.70 -14.97
C GLY A 126 20.20 -3.07 -13.49
N GLU A 127 21.15 -2.52 -12.75
CA GLU A 127 21.32 -2.80 -11.33
C GLU A 127 20.51 -1.82 -10.48
N ILE A 128 19.80 -2.31 -9.47
CA ILE A 128 19.14 -1.46 -8.48
C ILE A 128 20.21 -0.85 -7.57
N PRO A 129 20.24 0.49 -7.37
CA PRO A 129 21.20 1.15 -6.48
C PRO A 129 21.22 0.57 -5.06
N GLU A 130 22.40 0.51 -4.44
CA GLU A 130 22.61 -0.16 -3.16
C GLU A 130 21.72 0.38 -2.04
N LEU A 131 21.51 1.71 -1.96
CA LEU A 131 20.61 2.33 -0.98
C LEU A 131 19.16 1.86 -1.16
N GLN A 132 18.68 1.77 -2.40
CA GLN A 132 17.34 1.27 -2.70
C GLN A 132 17.24 -0.23 -2.35
N GLN A 133 18.27 -1.03 -2.66
CA GLN A 133 18.31 -2.45 -2.27
C GLN A 133 18.26 -2.61 -0.74
N ALA A 134 19.00 -1.79 0.02
CA ALA A 134 18.99 -1.84 1.46
C ALA A 134 17.59 -1.58 2.05
N SER A 135 16.89 -0.57 1.52
CA SER A 135 15.51 -0.25 1.91
C SER A 135 14.53 -1.36 1.58
N LEU A 136 14.65 -1.96 0.38
CA LEU A 136 13.81 -3.11 -0.03
C LEU A 136 14.05 -4.34 0.85
N ARG A 137 15.30 -4.65 1.18
CA ARG A 137 15.62 -5.77 2.07
C ARG A 137 15.06 -5.56 3.48
N SER A 138 15.12 -4.33 3.99
CA SER A 138 14.52 -3.97 5.29
C SER A 138 12.99 -4.13 5.25
N LEU A 139 12.31 -3.56 4.25
CA LEU A 139 10.88 -3.79 4.03
C LEU A 139 10.55 -5.28 3.92
N GLY A 140 11.38 -6.06 3.21
CA GLY A 140 11.22 -7.51 3.04
C GLY A 140 11.28 -8.27 4.36
N ARG A 141 12.18 -7.90 5.30
CA ARG A 141 12.24 -8.51 6.64
C ARG A 141 10.98 -8.24 7.46
N TRP A 142 10.45 -7.02 7.37
CA TRP A 142 9.18 -6.69 8.02
C TRP A 142 8.01 -7.46 7.39
N MET A 143 7.92 -7.49 6.06
CA MET A 143 6.90 -8.25 5.32
C MET A 143 6.96 -9.75 5.57
N ALA A 144 8.13 -10.32 5.89
CA ALA A 144 8.26 -11.72 6.27
C ALA A 144 7.52 -12.06 7.58
N GLN A 145 7.28 -11.07 8.44
CA GLN A 145 6.62 -11.23 9.74
C GLN A 145 5.11 -10.91 9.71
N VAL A 146 4.70 -10.00 8.81
CA VAL A 146 3.32 -9.46 8.80
C VAL A 146 2.65 -9.47 7.42
N GLY A 147 3.35 -9.89 6.38
CA GLY A 147 2.89 -9.77 5.00
C GLY A 147 1.64 -10.60 4.69
N ASP A 148 1.41 -11.71 5.38
CA ASP A 148 0.17 -12.48 5.34
C ASP A 148 -1.01 -11.65 5.82
N LEU A 149 -0.85 -10.93 6.94
CA LEU A 149 -1.86 -10.04 7.51
C LEU A 149 -2.13 -8.84 6.57
N ILE A 150 -1.07 -8.18 6.08
CA ILE A 150 -1.18 -7.02 5.18
C ILE A 150 -1.92 -7.37 3.89
N ARG A 151 -1.63 -8.53 3.29
CA ARG A 151 -2.30 -8.97 2.05
C ARG A 151 -3.76 -9.35 2.23
N ALA A 152 -4.12 -9.86 3.41
CA ALA A 152 -5.51 -10.21 3.73
C ALA A 152 -6.35 -9.04 4.27
N ALA A 153 -5.71 -7.89 4.52
CA ALA A 153 -6.30 -6.77 5.22
C ALA A 153 -7.30 -5.96 4.39
N ARG A 154 -8.24 -5.34 5.11
CA ARG A 154 -9.19 -4.35 4.61
C ARG A 154 -9.18 -3.12 5.53
N PRO A 155 -9.68 -1.97 5.08
CA PRO A 155 -9.90 -0.82 5.95
C PRO A 155 -10.83 -1.16 7.13
N VAL A 156 -10.53 -0.57 8.28
CA VAL A 156 -11.38 -0.67 9.47
C VAL A 156 -12.45 0.42 9.44
N ALA A 157 -13.67 0.09 9.84
CA ALA A 157 -14.73 1.06 9.97
C ALA A 157 -14.39 2.11 11.06
N PRO A 158 -14.66 3.41 10.85
CA PRO A 158 -14.26 4.49 11.78
C PRO A 158 -14.87 4.43 13.17
N ASP A 159 -15.97 3.72 13.34
CA ASP A 159 -16.65 3.46 14.63
C ASP A 159 -15.98 2.32 15.41
N VAL A 160 -15.20 1.47 14.77
CA VAL A 160 -14.44 0.39 15.41
C VAL A 160 -13.11 0.91 15.96
N ALA A 161 -12.30 1.56 15.12
CA ALA A 161 -11.03 2.16 15.52
C ALA A 161 -10.63 3.27 14.53
N ARG A 162 -9.87 4.26 15.02
CA ARG A 162 -9.47 5.41 14.20
C ARG A 162 -7.95 5.51 14.09
N PRO A 163 -7.43 5.80 12.88
CA PRO A 163 -6.02 6.07 12.72
C PRO A 163 -5.60 7.36 13.42
N THR A 164 -4.38 7.40 13.92
CA THR A 164 -3.78 8.60 14.53
C THR A 164 -2.39 8.84 13.98
N ASN A 165 -1.92 10.09 14.07
CA ASN A 165 -0.56 10.45 13.68
C ASN A 165 0.37 10.68 14.88
N GLN A 166 -0.22 10.89 16.08
CA GLN A 166 0.52 11.06 17.33
C GLN A 166 -0.24 10.37 18.50
N PRO A 167 0.15 9.14 18.84
CA PRO A 167 1.15 8.27 18.20
C PRO A 167 0.75 7.89 16.77
N TRP A 168 1.71 7.52 15.92
CA TRP A 168 1.38 7.02 14.59
C TRP A 168 0.81 5.60 14.70
N VAL A 169 -0.46 5.45 14.27
CA VAL A 169 -1.19 4.18 14.30
C VAL A 169 -2.05 4.06 13.06
N ARG A 170 -2.05 2.88 12.45
CA ARG A 170 -2.99 2.49 11.39
C ARG A 170 -3.69 1.20 11.78
N TRP A 171 -4.95 1.12 11.39
CA TRP A 171 -5.82 -0.01 11.71
C TRP A 171 -6.19 -0.78 10.46
N LEU A 172 -6.16 -2.11 10.56
CA LEU A 172 -6.50 -3.01 9.48
C LEU A 172 -7.44 -4.10 10.00
N ASP A 173 -8.41 -4.47 9.18
CA ASP A 173 -9.31 -5.57 9.43
C ASP A 173 -8.85 -6.80 8.66
N THR A 174 -8.57 -7.91 9.35
CA THR A 174 -8.24 -9.20 8.76
C THR A 174 -9.35 -10.21 9.07
N PRO A 175 -9.39 -11.40 8.45
CA PRO A 175 -10.43 -12.39 8.77
C PRO A 175 -10.56 -12.70 10.27
N ASP A 176 -9.44 -12.85 10.97
CA ASP A 176 -9.41 -13.34 12.35
C ASP A 176 -9.09 -12.26 13.39
N HIS A 177 -8.50 -11.14 12.97
CA HIS A 177 -7.97 -10.12 13.88
C HIS A 177 -8.31 -8.71 13.42
N LEU A 178 -8.50 -7.83 14.40
CA LEU A 178 -8.26 -6.40 14.21
C LEU A 178 -6.77 -6.14 14.44
N LEU A 179 -6.10 -5.51 13.50
CA LEU A 179 -4.65 -5.28 13.51
C LEU A 179 -4.35 -3.80 13.76
N ALA A 180 -3.62 -3.50 14.83
CA ALA A 180 -3.05 -2.19 15.07
C ALA A 180 -1.58 -2.16 14.65
N LEU A 181 -1.23 -1.32 13.67
CA LEU A 181 0.15 -1.05 13.28
C LEU A 181 0.63 0.21 14.01
N VAL A 182 1.59 0.05 14.93
CA VAL A 182 2.03 1.10 15.86
C VAL A 182 3.49 1.46 15.59
N ASP A 183 3.76 2.69 15.12
CA ASP A 183 5.10 3.20 14.88
C ASP A 183 5.57 4.11 16.03
N ARG A 184 5.60 3.55 17.24
CA ARG A 184 6.06 4.21 18.46
C ARG A 184 6.67 3.22 19.45
N THR A 185 7.78 3.60 20.08
CA THR A 185 8.36 2.89 21.24
C THR A 185 7.78 3.45 22.55
N GLY A 186 7.85 2.64 23.62
CA GLY A 186 7.31 2.96 24.93
C GLY A 186 5.83 2.61 25.08
N ASP A 187 5.23 3.13 26.13
CA ASP A 187 3.83 2.84 26.47
C ASP A 187 2.87 3.74 25.68
N THR A 188 1.83 3.13 25.16
CA THR A 188 0.78 3.78 24.38
C THR A 188 -0.57 3.19 24.76
N THR A 189 -1.60 4.03 24.88
CA THR A 189 -2.98 3.59 25.04
C THR A 189 -3.78 4.07 23.84
N LEU A 190 -4.54 3.16 23.23
CA LEU A 190 -5.37 3.38 22.05
C LEU A 190 -6.81 2.98 22.34
N ASP A 191 -7.76 3.70 21.76
CA ASP A 191 -9.17 3.36 21.86
C ASP A 191 -9.54 2.36 20.76
N VAL A 192 -10.32 1.34 21.13
CA VAL A 192 -10.90 0.35 20.22
C VAL A 192 -12.32 0.03 20.70
N HIS A 193 -13.24 -0.19 19.76
CA HIS A 193 -14.62 -0.53 20.15
C HIS A 193 -14.64 -1.85 20.92
N GLN A 194 -15.19 -1.82 22.13
CA GLN A 194 -15.15 -2.94 23.07
C GLN A 194 -15.82 -4.22 22.55
N ASP A 195 -16.84 -4.08 21.70
CA ASP A 195 -17.58 -5.20 21.12
C ASP A 195 -16.94 -5.74 19.82
N ALA A 196 -15.82 -5.17 19.40
CA ALA A 196 -15.10 -5.61 18.19
C ALA A 196 -13.99 -6.60 18.48
N VAL A 197 -13.47 -6.63 19.71
CA VAL A 197 -12.29 -7.41 20.08
C VAL A 197 -12.42 -8.09 21.43
N ALA A 198 -11.84 -9.28 21.55
CA ALA A 198 -11.76 -9.98 22.81
C ALA A 198 -10.82 -9.25 23.79
N GLY A 199 -11.19 -9.20 25.07
CA GLY A 199 -10.32 -8.69 26.13
C GLY A 199 -9.20 -9.67 26.45
N GLY A 200 -8.05 -9.16 26.93
CA GLY A 200 -6.91 -9.97 27.35
C GLY A 200 -5.61 -9.63 26.61
N GLU A 201 -4.62 -10.48 26.78
CA GLU A 201 -3.32 -10.35 26.09
C GLU A 201 -3.47 -10.54 24.58
N SER A 202 -2.72 -9.74 23.82
CA SER A 202 -2.70 -9.75 22.37
C SER A 202 -1.29 -10.01 21.85
N GLU A 203 -1.18 -10.72 20.74
CA GLU A 203 0.11 -11.01 20.09
C GLU A 203 0.72 -9.74 19.51
N VAL A 204 2.03 -9.59 19.65
CA VAL A 204 2.82 -8.51 19.01
C VAL A 204 3.83 -9.13 18.06
N ARG A 205 3.81 -8.74 16.79
CA ARG A 205 4.77 -9.13 15.75
C ARG A 205 5.60 -7.94 15.28
N ALA A 206 6.72 -8.21 14.63
CA ALA A 206 7.66 -7.25 14.05
C ALA A 206 8.34 -6.30 15.05
N ALA A 207 8.12 -6.51 16.36
CA ALA A 207 8.79 -5.78 17.42
C ALA A 207 8.68 -6.53 18.76
N PRO A 208 9.66 -6.42 19.67
CA PRO A 208 9.52 -6.90 21.03
C PRO A 208 8.59 -5.96 21.83
N GLY A 209 7.53 -6.52 22.38
CA GLY A 209 6.54 -5.73 23.12
C GLY A 209 5.46 -6.58 23.76
N THR A 210 4.54 -5.92 24.45
CA THR A 210 3.34 -6.51 25.04
C THR A 210 2.12 -5.68 24.68
N ALA A 211 0.97 -6.32 24.60
CA ALA A 211 -0.30 -5.66 24.36
C ALA A 211 -1.42 -6.30 25.19
N LEU A 212 -2.33 -5.48 25.71
CA LEU A 212 -3.43 -5.90 26.56
C LEU A 212 -4.68 -5.07 26.25
N VAL A 213 -5.79 -5.74 26.00
CA VAL A 213 -7.11 -5.12 25.80
C VAL A 213 -7.92 -5.17 27.11
N VAL A 214 -8.37 -4.03 27.59
CA VAL A 214 -9.22 -3.90 28.78
C VAL A 214 -10.31 -2.85 28.54
N GLY A 215 -11.58 -3.26 28.48
CA GLY A 215 -12.74 -2.37 28.45
C GLY A 215 -12.70 -1.30 27.32
N GLY A 216 -12.36 -1.70 26.10
CA GLY A 216 -12.28 -0.78 24.97
C GLY A 216 -10.97 0.02 24.88
N SER A 217 -9.99 -0.26 25.74
CA SER A 217 -8.65 0.33 25.69
C SER A 217 -7.61 -0.73 25.35
N LEU A 218 -6.82 -0.50 24.32
CA LEU A 218 -5.63 -1.27 23.99
C LEU A 218 -4.39 -0.59 24.60
N ARG A 219 -3.74 -1.25 25.54
CA ARG A 219 -2.46 -0.81 26.11
C ARG A 219 -1.32 -1.56 25.44
N VAL A 220 -0.39 -0.83 24.84
CA VAL A 220 0.75 -1.37 24.10
C VAL A 220 2.03 -0.84 24.69
N SER A 221 3.02 -1.70 24.89
CA SER A 221 4.38 -1.33 25.28
C SER A 221 5.37 -1.93 24.30
N ILE A 222 6.01 -1.11 23.48
CA ILE A 222 6.99 -1.52 22.45
C ILE A 222 8.38 -1.11 22.90
N LYS A 223 9.30 -2.08 22.98
CA LYS A 223 10.67 -1.84 23.44
C LYS A 223 11.53 -1.17 22.38
N GLU A 224 11.45 -1.65 21.14
CA GLU A 224 12.23 -1.13 20.02
C GLU A 224 11.48 -1.39 18.68
N LEU A 225 11.83 -0.62 17.66
CA LEU A 225 11.33 -0.79 16.30
C LEU A 225 12.54 -0.81 15.36
N SER A 226 12.52 -1.71 14.39
CA SER A 226 13.61 -1.86 13.41
C SER A 226 13.17 -1.57 11.98
N ASP A 227 12.59 -2.56 11.33
CA ASP A 227 12.29 -2.54 9.89
C ASP A 227 10.91 -1.96 9.55
N GLY A 228 10.04 -1.74 10.55
CA GLY A 228 8.69 -1.21 10.35
C GLY A 228 7.92 -1.05 11.66
N PRO A 229 6.63 -0.68 11.60
CA PRO A 229 5.76 -0.58 12.77
C PRO A 229 5.54 -1.95 13.42
N ALA A 230 5.34 -1.95 14.74
CA ALA A 230 4.87 -3.13 15.46
C ALA A 230 3.46 -3.48 15.03
N ALA A 231 3.17 -4.77 14.87
CA ALA A 231 1.85 -5.27 14.53
C ALA A 231 1.22 -5.93 15.76
N VAL A 232 0.14 -5.37 16.28
CA VAL A 232 -0.62 -5.90 17.42
C VAL A 232 -1.88 -6.58 16.91
N LEU A 233 -2.00 -7.88 17.17
CA LEU A 233 -3.11 -8.73 16.70
C LEU A 233 -4.16 -8.86 17.81
N LEU A 234 -5.31 -8.24 17.63
CA LEU A 234 -6.43 -8.29 18.55
C LEU A 234 -7.45 -9.32 18.03
N PRO A 235 -7.66 -10.43 18.73
CA PRO A 235 -8.68 -11.41 18.34
C PRO A 235 -10.06 -10.77 18.28
N LYS A 236 -10.82 -11.01 17.23
CA LYS A 236 -12.21 -10.57 17.11
C LYS A 236 -13.13 -11.38 18.03
N LEU A 237 -14.27 -10.79 18.42
CA LEU A 237 -15.34 -11.47 19.14
C LEU A 237 -16.20 -12.33 18.22
#